data_b99062be20f7d3759621eea3b629fe62
#
_entry.id   b99062be20f7d3759621eea3b629fe62
#
_cell.length_a   1.000
_cell.length_b   1.000
_cell.length_c   1.000
_cell.angle_alpha   90.00
_cell.angle_beta   90.00
_cell.angle_gamma   90.00
#
_symmetry.space_group_name_H-M   'P 1'
#
loop_
_entity.id
_entity.type
_entity.pdbx_description
1 polymer ?
#
loop_
_entity_poly.entity_id
_entity_poly.type
_entity_poly.pdbx_seq_one_letter_code
_entity_poly.pdbx_strand_id
1 'polypeptide(L)'
;MRMFDVQGVEIVASRQKVFEFLRVPGNLTRWAHAFVSAGNGRARLETPAGAIDIALEVDADAEAGTVDWRLTFPDGGVGLAQSRVTETTRDTCIYSFVLHAPPVALEQVEGALDAQSALLRSELATLKSLMEP
;
A
#
# COMPACT_ATOMS: atom_id res chain seq x y z
N MET A 1 -10.98 2.38 20.05
CA MET A 1 -11.12 2.24 18.59
C MET A 1 -9.75 2.25 17.94
N ARG A 2 -9.51 1.31 17.07
CA ARG A 2 -8.23 1.22 16.38
C ARG A 2 -8.23 2.15 15.16
N MET A 3 -7.18 2.97 15.03
CA MET A 3 -7.04 3.94 13.94
C MET A 3 -5.97 3.52 12.92
N PHE A 4 -5.31 2.40 13.15
CA PHE A 4 -4.25 1.94 12.26
C PHE A 4 -4.10 0.43 12.35
N ASP A 5 -3.40 -0.14 11.36
CA ASP A 5 -2.95 -1.52 11.38
C ASP A 5 -1.52 -1.57 10.82
N VAL A 6 -0.70 -2.45 11.37
CA VAL A 6 0.67 -2.66 10.90
C VAL A 6 0.82 -4.13 10.55
N GLN A 7 1.27 -4.38 9.32
CA GLN A 7 1.52 -5.74 8.85
C GLN A 7 2.91 -5.80 8.22
N GLY A 8 3.50 -6.98 8.23
CA GLY A 8 4.78 -7.21 7.61
C GLY A 8 4.85 -8.59 6.98
N VAL A 9 5.71 -8.72 5.99
CA VAL A 9 5.96 -10.00 5.33
C VAL A 9 7.45 -10.08 5.00
N GLU A 10 8.03 -11.26 5.19
CA GLU A 10 9.39 -11.52 4.72
C GLU A 10 9.34 -11.99 3.28
N ILE A 11 10.18 -11.41 2.43
CA ILE A 11 10.23 -11.70 1.00
C ILE A 11 11.63 -12.22 0.67
N VAL A 12 11.69 -13.37 0.01
CA VAL A 12 12.96 -13.96 -0.44
C VAL A 12 13.36 -13.28 -1.74
N ALA A 13 13.81 -12.04 -1.62
CA ALA A 13 14.30 -11.20 -2.70
C ALA A 13 15.14 -10.08 -2.09
N SER A 14 15.97 -9.42 -2.92
CA SER A 14 16.79 -8.32 -2.44
C SER A 14 15.93 -7.10 -2.11
N ARG A 15 16.40 -6.31 -1.17
CA ARG A 15 15.77 -5.02 -0.84
C ARG A 15 15.65 -4.13 -2.07
N GLN A 16 16.69 -4.09 -2.90
CA GLN A 16 16.69 -3.27 -4.11
C GLN A 16 15.61 -3.69 -5.09
N LYS A 17 15.45 -4.98 -5.33
CA LYS A 17 14.42 -5.49 -6.24
C LYS A 17 13.03 -5.10 -5.79
N VAL A 18 12.74 -5.30 -4.51
CA VAL A 18 11.41 -4.99 -3.94
C VAL A 18 11.16 -3.48 -3.94
N PHE A 19 12.14 -2.69 -3.51
CA PHE A 19 12.01 -1.24 -3.51
C PHE A 19 11.75 -0.69 -4.91
N GLU A 20 12.53 -1.12 -5.91
CA GLU A 20 12.37 -0.65 -7.30
C GLU A 20 11.01 -0.99 -7.87
N PHE A 21 10.45 -2.13 -7.48
CA PHE A 21 9.10 -2.50 -7.90
C PHE A 21 8.05 -1.60 -7.23
N LEU A 22 8.17 -1.38 -5.93
CA LEU A 22 7.16 -0.66 -5.15
C LEU A 22 7.07 0.83 -5.49
N ARG A 23 8.20 1.46 -5.83
CA ARG A 23 8.22 2.90 -6.07
C ARG A 23 7.57 3.32 -7.38
N VAL A 24 7.27 2.39 -8.27
CA VAL A 24 6.64 2.67 -9.56
C VAL A 24 5.12 2.60 -9.40
N PRO A 25 4.40 3.72 -9.53
CA PRO A 25 2.95 3.75 -9.26
C PRO A 25 2.15 2.75 -10.09
N GLY A 26 2.52 2.54 -11.36
CA GLY A 26 1.83 1.60 -12.22
C GLY A 26 1.84 0.15 -11.72
N ASN A 27 2.80 -0.20 -10.87
CA ASN A 27 2.88 -1.54 -10.31
C ASN A 27 1.86 -1.80 -9.21
N LEU A 28 1.20 -0.75 -8.68
CA LEU A 28 0.14 -0.92 -7.68
C LEU A 28 -0.99 -1.81 -8.20
N THR A 29 -1.27 -1.75 -9.49
CA THR A 29 -2.34 -2.57 -10.08
C THR A 29 -2.02 -4.06 -10.06
N ARG A 30 -0.77 -4.42 -9.82
CA ARG A 30 -0.33 -5.82 -9.83
C ARG A 30 -0.45 -6.49 -8.46
N TRP A 31 -0.50 -5.71 -7.37
CA TRP A 31 -0.57 -6.30 -6.03
C TRP A 31 -1.59 -5.63 -5.11
N ALA A 32 -1.91 -4.35 -5.30
CA ALA A 32 -2.88 -3.62 -4.48
C ALA A 32 -4.24 -3.70 -5.18
N HIS A 33 -5.10 -4.59 -4.72
CA HIS A 33 -6.26 -5.09 -5.48
C HIS A 33 -7.31 -4.03 -5.78
N ALA A 34 -7.40 -2.97 -4.97
CA ALA A 34 -8.36 -1.89 -5.22
C ALA A 34 -7.96 -0.99 -6.40
N PHE A 35 -6.68 -1.00 -6.80
CA PHE A 35 -6.19 -0.12 -7.87
C PHE A 35 -6.50 -0.71 -9.25
N VAL A 36 -7.31 0.00 -10.02
CA VAL A 36 -7.61 -0.34 -11.43
C VAL A 36 -6.55 0.24 -12.34
N SER A 37 -6.08 1.47 -12.05
CA SER A 37 -5.00 2.12 -12.76
C SER A 37 -4.26 3.06 -11.83
N ALA A 38 -2.99 3.35 -12.14
CA ALA A 38 -2.19 4.32 -11.40
C ALA A 38 -1.08 4.84 -12.29
N GLY A 39 -0.81 6.14 -12.22
CA GLY A 39 0.26 6.81 -12.94
C GLY A 39 -0.04 8.28 -13.15
N ASN A 40 1.01 9.07 -13.43
CA ASN A 40 0.90 10.49 -13.71
C ASN A 40 0.21 11.28 -12.58
N GLY A 41 0.48 10.92 -11.33
CA GLY A 41 -0.10 11.59 -10.18
C GLY A 41 -1.55 11.28 -9.90
N ARG A 42 -2.12 10.28 -10.56
CA ARG A 42 -3.52 9.90 -10.42
C ARG A 42 -3.67 8.40 -10.30
N ALA A 43 -4.81 7.98 -9.76
CA ALA A 43 -5.16 6.56 -9.69
C ALA A 43 -6.68 6.40 -9.77
N ARG A 44 -7.12 5.23 -10.17
CA ARG A 44 -8.52 4.84 -10.14
C ARG A 44 -8.67 3.67 -9.19
N LEU A 45 -9.57 3.81 -8.23
CA LEU A 45 -9.84 2.78 -7.23
C LEU A 45 -11.22 2.17 -7.48
N GLU A 46 -11.31 0.87 -7.27
CA GLU A 46 -12.60 0.17 -7.20
C GLU A 46 -13.06 0.16 -5.75
N THR A 47 -14.25 0.67 -5.48
CA THR A 47 -14.82 0.69 -4.14
C THR A 47 -16.21 0.04 -4.15
N PRO A 48 -16.77 -0.32 -2.98
CA PRO A 48 -18.14 -0.85 -2.94
C PRO A 48 -19.17 0.12 -3.54
N ALA A 49 -18.88 1.41 -3.57
CA ALA A 49 -19.76 2.42 -4.18
C ALA A 49 -19.44 2.68 -5.65
N GLY A 50 -18.52 1.92 -6.26
CA GLY A 50 -18.09 2.06 -7.65
C GLY A 50 -16.68 2.59 -7.77
N ALA A 51 -16.26 2.85 -9.01
CA ALA A 51 -14.92 3.35 -9.28
C ALA A 51 -14.80 4.83 -8.92
N ILE A 52 -13.65 5.23 -8.37
CA ILE A 52 -13.38 6.61 -7.98
C ILE A 52 -11.98 7.01 -8.45
N ASP A 53 -11.87 8.22 -9.00
CA ASP A 53 -10.57 8.78 -9.39
C ASP A 53 -10.01 9.62 -8.26
N ILE A 54 -8.74 9.42 -7.96
CA ILE A 54 -8.04 10.12 -6.88
C ILE A 54 -6.73 10.71 -7.38
N ALA A 55 -6.20 11.68 -6.65
CA ALA A 55 -4.82 12.11 -6.81
C ALA A 55 -3.93 11.17 -6.00
N LEU A 56 -2.80 10.78 -6.56
CA LEU A 56 -1.85 9.86 -5.93
C LEU A 56 -0.47 10.47 -5.93
N GLU A 57 0.11 10.63 -4.75
CA GLU A 57 1.51 11.02 -4.60
C GLU A 57 2.29 9.86 -4.02
N VAL A 58 3.45 9.57 -4.61
CA VAL A 58 4.37 8.55 -4.13
C VAL A 58 5.64 9.24 -3.68
N ASP A 59 6.02 9.03 -2.42
CA ASP A 59 7.26 9.55 -1.84
C ASP A 59 8.15 8.36 -1.54
N ALA A 60 9.18 8.18 -2.36
CA ALA A 60 10.10 7.05 -2.26
C ALA A 60 11.50 7.54 -1.95
N ASP A 61 12.13 6.95 -0.93
CA ASP A 61 13.50 7.24 -0.50
C ASP A 61 14.31 5.95 -0.56
N ALA A 62 15.19 5.85 -1.54
CA ALA A 62 15.99 4.64 -1.78
C ALA A 62 16.96 4.36 -0.63
N GLU A 63 17.50 5.40 -0.01
CA GLU A 63 18.44 5.24 1.10
C GLU A 63 17.76 4.67 2.34
N ALA A 64 16.59 5.22 2.70
CA ALA A 64 15.81 4.74 3.84
C ALA A 64 15.02 3.47 3.51
N GLY A 65 14.76 3.20 2.25
CA GLY A 65 13.93 2.07 1.83
C GLY A 65 12.44 2.32 2.01
N THR A 66 12.03 3.59 2.16
CA THR A 66 10.63 3.92 2.39
C THR A 66 9.90 4.21 1.10
N VAL A 67 8.65 3.78 1.03
CA VAL A 67 7.73 4.10 -0.05
C VAL A 67 6.40 4.45 0.59
N ASP A 68 6.03 5.73 0.52
CA ASP A 68 4.81 6.24 1.14
C ASP A 68 3.85 6.73 0.05
N TRP A 69 2.56 6.54 0.28
CA TRP A 69 1.52 6.98 -0.64
C TRP A 69 0.57 7.94 0.06
N ARG A 70 0.23 9.02 -0.64
CA ARG A 70 -0.82 9.96 -0.23
C ARG A 70 -1.91 9.92 -1.29
N LEU A 71 -3.12 9.58 -0.85
CA LEU A 71 -4.30 9.51 -1.72
C LEU A 71 -5.22 10.67 -1.36
N THR A 72 -5.50 11.54 -2.32
CA THR A 72 -6.43 12.64 -2.09
C THR A 72 -7.71 12.36 -2.84
N PHE A 73 -8.80 12.25 -2.09
CA PHE A 73 -10.13 11.94 -2.60
C PHE A 73 -10.83 13.20 -3.11
N PRO A 74 -11.86 13.05 -3.98
CA PRO A 74 -12.56 14.22 -4.53
C PRO A 74 -13.17 15.15 -3.49
N ASP A 75 -13.53 14.63 -2.31
CA ASP A 75 -14.10 15.44 -1.21
C ASP A 75 -13.03 16.14 -0.38
N GLY A 76 -11.75 15.99 -0.73
CA GLY A 76 -10.62 16.55 0.01
C GLY A 76 -10.08 15.67 1.12
N GLY A 77 -10.71 14.53 1.40
CA GLY A 77 -10.19 13.57 2.36
C GLY A 77 -8.86 13.00 1.90
N VAL A 78 -7.97 12.70 2.85
CA VAL A 78 -6.63 12.20 2.57
C VAL A 78 -6.43 10.84 3.21
N GLY A 79 -6.03 9.86 2.39
CA GLY A 79 -5.59 8.56 2.86
C GLY A 79 -4.06 8.49 2.85
N LEU A 80 -3.48 7.86 3.85
CA LEU A 80 -2.04 7.69 3.96
C LEU A 80 -1.71 6.21 4.09
N ALA A 81 -0.67 5.80 3.38
CA ALA A 81 -0.08 4.47 3.52
C ALA A 81 1.42 4.65 3.58
N GLN A 82 2.06 4.08 4.59
CA GLN A 82 3.49 4.23 4.80
C GLN A 82 4.13 2.86 4.85
N SER A 83 5.28 2.71 4.20
CA SER A 83 5.90 1.40 4.12
C SER A 83 7.41 1.51 4.07
N ARG A 84 8.06 0.39 4.40
CA ARG A 84 9.51 0.31 4.39
C ARG A 84 9.97 -1.08 3.99
N VAL A 85 10.99 -1.12 3.13
CA VAL A 85 11.69 -2.35 2.78
C VAL A 85 12.98 -2.39 3.60
N THR A 86 13.09 -3.37 4.49
CA THR A 86 14.23 -3.51 5.40
C THR A 86 15.03 -4.74 5.04
N GLU A 87 16.34 -4.57 4.79
CA GLU A 87 17.23 -5.67 4.50
C GLU A 87 17.45 -6.52 5.75
N THR A 88 17.47 -7.85 5.59
CA THR A 88 17.82 -8.78 6.65
C THR A 88 19.27 -9.22 6.51
N THR A 89 19.75 -10.05 7.46
CA THR A 89 21.08 -10.62 7.40
C THR A 89 21.15 -11.94 6.61
N ARG A 90 20.03 -12.34 5.95
CA ARG A 90 19.91 -13.64 5.30
C ARG A 90 19.51 -13.56 3.83
N ASP A 91 19.88 -12.48 3.16
CA ASP A 91 19.56 -12.25 1.75
C ASP A 91 18.06 -12.20 1.45
N THR A 92 17.27 -11.79 2.44
CA THR A 92 15.85 -11.53 2.30
C THR A 92 15.58 -10.08 2.68
N CYS A 93 14.36 -9.64 2.53
CA CYS A 93 13.93 -8.35 3.07
C CYS A 93 12.60 -8.51 3.78
N ILE A 94 12.33 -7.58 4.69
CA ILE A 94 11.04 -7.47 5.36
C ILE A 94 10.36 -6.24 4.80
N TYR A 95 9.15 -6.42 4.29
CA TYR A 95 8.30 -5.30 3.87
C TYR A 95 7.28 -5.06 4.98
N SER A 96 7.33 -3.88 5.58
CA SER A 96 6.40 -3.46 6.62
C SER A 96 5.50 -2.34 6.10
N PHE A 97 4.23 -2.39 6.46
CA PHE A 97 3.20 -1.51 5.96
C PHE A 97 2.35 -0.97 7.10
N VAL A 98 2.18 0.35 7.14
CA VAL A 98 1.32 1.02 8.11
C VAL A 98 0.08 1.50 7.38
N LEU A 99 -1.05 0.89 7.70
CA LEU A 99 -2.35 1.24 7.14
C LEU A 99 -3.05 2.16 8.13
N HIS A 100 -3.47 3.33 7.66
CA HIS A 100 -4.24 4.26 8.48
C HIS A 100 -5.72 4.11 8.19
N ALA A 101 -6.54 4.34 9.21
CA ALA A 101 -7.99 4.32 9.03
C ALA A 101 -8.39 5.35 7.96
N PRO A 102 -9.34 4.99 7.06
CA PRO A 102 -9.76 5.91 6.02
C PRO A 102 -10.51 7.12 6.59
N PRO A 103 -10.56 8.23 5.83
CA PRO A 103 -11.25 9.46 6.28
C PRO A 103 -12.77 9.31 6.12
N VAL A 104 -13.40 8.50 6.99
CA VAL A 104 -14.85 8.23 6.97
C VAL A 104 -15.45 8.48 8.34
N ALA A 105 -16.79 8.46 8.43
CA ALA A 105 -17.49 8.65 9.67
C ALA A 105 -17.06 7.63 10.73
N LEU A 106 -17.10 8.04 12.00
CA LEU A 106 -16.58 7.25 13.12
C LEU A 106 -17.19 5.85 13.19
N GLU A 107 -18.49 5.74 13.00
CA GLU A 107 -19.23 4.48 13.04
C GLU A 107 -18.86 3.53 11.89
N GLN A 108 -18.21 4.04 10.84
CA GLN A 108 -17.80 3.25 9.70
C GLN A 108 -16.31 2.87 9.75
N VAL A 109 -15.52 3.56 10.59
CA VAL A 109 -14.06 3.43 10.59
C VAL A 109 -13.62 2.01 10.97
N GLU A 110 -14.20 1.45 12.02
CA GLU A 110 -13.78 0.12 12.50
C GLU A 110 -14.02 -0.95 11.46
N GLY A 111 -15.22 -0.98 10.87
CA GLY A 111 -15.52 -1.95 9.83
C GLY A 111 -14.67 -1.76 8.58
N ALA A 112 -14.46 -0.50 8.17
CA ALA A 112 -13.64 -0.19 7.00
C ALA A 112 -12.19 -0.59 7.23
N LEU A 113 -11.63 -0.29 8.40
CA LEU A 113 -10.26 -0.66 8.73
C LEU A 113 -10.08 -2.17 8.78
N ASP A 114 -11.01 -2.90 9.38
CA ASP A 114 -10.94 -4.36 9.46
C ASP A 114 -10.97 -4.99 8.07
N ALA A 115 -11.85 -4.50 7.20
CA ALA A 115 -11.93 -4.98 5.82
C ALA A 115 -10.62 -4.69 5.06
N GLN A 116 -10.08 -3.49 5.22
CA GLN A 116 -8.82 -3.10 4.58
C GLN A 116 -7.64 -3.89 5.13
N SER A 117 -7.62 -4.19 6.43
CA SER A 117 -6.56 -5.01 7.04
C SER A 117 -6.58 -6.44 6.50
N ALA A 118 -7.76 -7.02 6.32
CA ALA A 118 -7.90 -8.35 5.73
C ALA A 118 -7.45 -8.35 4.26
N LEU A 119 -7.82 -7.32 3.51
CA LEU A 119 -7.40 -7.16 2.12
C LEU A 119 -5.89 -6.99 2.04
N LEU A 120 -5.29 -6.17 2.90
CA LEU A 120 -3.84 -5.93 2.93
C LEU A 120 -3.08 -7.24 3.13
N ARG A 121 -3.56 -8.13 3.98
CA ARG A 121 -2.90 -9.42 4.19
C ARG A 121 -2.79 -10.20 2.88
N SER A 122 -3.85 -10.23 2.09
CA SER A 122 -3.83 -10.91 0.79
C SER A 122 -2.98 -10.17 -0.23
N GLU A 123 -2.96 -8.84 -0.18
CA GLU A 123 -2.13 -8.02 -1.07
C GLU A 123 -0.64 -8.23 -0.80
N LEU A 124 -0.24 -8.31 0.46
CA LEU A 124 1.14 -8.60 0.83
C LEU A 124 1.56 -10.00 0.39
N ALA A 125 0.66 -10.98 0.46
CA ALA A 125 0.93 -12.32 -0.05
C ALA A 125 1.11 -12.30 -1.58
N THR A 126 0.33 -11.50 -2.30
CA THR A 126 0.48 -11.33 -3.74
C THR A 126 1.83 -10.68 -4.06
N LEU A 127 2.21 -9.63 -3.35
CA LEU A 127 3.50 -8.97 -3.54
C LEU A 127 4.65 -9.95 -3.32
N LYS A 128 4.59 -10.72 -2.25
CA LYS A 128 5.60 -11.74 -1.95
C LYS A 128 5.75 -12.72 -3.12
N SER A 129 4.64 -13.22 -3.64
CA SER A 129 4.65 -14.14 -4.78
C SER A 129 5.24 -13.51 -6.04
N LEU A 130 4.98 -12.22 -6.28
CA LEU A 130 5.52 -11.51 -7.44
C LEU A 130 7.03 -11.30 -7.34
N MET A 131 7.55 -11.11 -6.13
CA MET A 131 8.96 -10.77 -5.93
C MET A 131 9.85 -12.00 -5.79
N GLU A 132 9.33 -13.11 -5.30
CA GLU A 132 10.11 -14.34 -5.09
C GLU A 132 10.29 -15.10 -6.40
N PRO A 133 11.43 -15.81 -6.55
CA PRO A 133 11.68 -16.61 -7.75
C PRO A 133 10.73 -17.80 -7.90
#